data_76cc525a2090a7067adc6cbdc06d3324
#
_entry.id   76cc525a2090a7067adc6cbdc06d3324
#
_cell.length_a   1.000
_cell.length_b   1.000
_cell.length_c   1.000
_cell.angle_alpha   90.00
_cell.angle_beta   90.00
_cell.angle_gamma   90.00
#
_symmetry.space_group_name_H-M   'P 1'
#
loop_
_entity.id
_entity.type
_entity.pdbx_description
1 polymer ?
#
loop_
_entity_poly.entity_id
_entity_poly.type
_entity_poly.pdbx_seq_one_letter_code
_entity_poly.pdbx_strand_id
1 'polypeptide(L)'
;MTEFVKALLGTQRGRQRREIAWLYALLLSFNIAAWVAAFVAFRGYPLLMGSCLLAYSFGLRHAVDADHIAAIDNVTRKLMQSGQRPVTVGLMFSLGHSTIVVLATIGIAATAMALQSQMSGLKEIGGLIGTLVSTFFLFAIALLNLIVLRSVLRAFQRVRRGEPYVDEDLDMLLADRGLLARIFRPLFRLICKSWHMYPLGFLFGLGFDTATEVGLLGISAAGAAQGMSIWSILVFPVLFMAGMTLIDTTDSILMLGAYGWAFVKPVRKLYYNITITTISVLVALFVGGVEGLGLLAGKLHLSGGFWQAVGSLNDNFGMIGYAIIGVFLAGWLLSVAVYKWMRFEELEIGS
;
A
#
# COMPACT_ATOMS: atom_id res chain seq x y z
N MET A 1 -9.84 -22.47 -7.44
CA MET A 1 -10.73 -21.29 -7.47
C MET A 1 -11.85 -21.40 -6.44
N THR A 2 -12.58 -22.49 -6.34
CA THR A 2 -13.66 -22.71 -5.36
C THR A 2 -13.20 -22.69 -3.90
N GLU A 3 -12.03 -23.19 -3.55
CA GLU A 3 -11.48 -23.17 -2.17
C GLU A 3 -11.03 -21.77 -1.75
N PHE A 4 -10.44 -20.97 -2.65
CA PHE A 4 -10.07 -19.58 -2.37
C PHE A 4 -11.30 -18.70 -2.16
N VAL A 5 -12.31 -18.85 -3.03
CA VAL A 5 -13.59 -18.15 -2.88
C VAL A 5 -14.32 -18.61 -1.62
N LYS A 6 -14.25 -19.90 -1.28
CA LYS A 6 -14.75 -20.42 0.00
C LYS A 6 -13.93 -19.92 1.19
N ALA A 7 -12.63 -19.71 1.06
CA ALA A 7 -11.78 -19.15 2.12
C ALA A 7 -12.05 -17.64 2.30
N LEU A 8 -12.17 -16.88 1.20
CA LEU A 8 -12.62 -15.49 1.24
C LEU A 8 -14.03 -15.36 1.83
N LEU A 9 -14.94 -16.28 1.48
CA LEU A 9 -16.34 -16.22 1.86
C LEU A 9 -16.71 -17.18 3.00
N GLY A 10 -15.96 -18.25 3.24
CA GLY A 10 -16.33 -19.38 4.09
C GLY A 10 -15.69 -19.41 5.49
N THR A 11 -14.47 -18.94 5.63
CA THR A 11 -13.74 -18.96 6.91
C THR A 11 -13.96 -17.71 7.76
N GLN A 12 -14.61 -16.70 7.20
CA GLN A 12 -14.89 -15.47 7.92
C GLN A 12 -16.08 -15.69 8.86
N ARG A 13 -15.87 -15.54 10.16
CA ARG A 13 -16.95 -15.45 11.14
C ARG A 13 -17.90 -14.33 10.70
N GLY A 14 -19.20 -14.48 10.87
CA GLY A 14 -20.25 -13.55 10.39
C GLY A 14 -20.00 -12.07 10.73
N ARG A 15 -19.26 -11.79 11.80
CA ARG A 15 -18.81 -10.45 12.20
C ARG A 15 -17.89 -9.81 11.15
N GLN A 16 -16.85 -10.52 10.68
CA GLN A 16 -15.89 -9.96 9.72
C GLN A 16 -16.51 -9.69 8.35
N ARG A 17 -17.42 -10.59 7.89
CA ARG A 17 -18.19 -10.35 6.65
C ARG A 17 -19.03 -9.09 6.75
N ARG A 18 -19.66 -8.87 7.91
CA ARG A 18 -20.45 -7.68 8.15
C ARG A 18 -19.58 -6.43 8.18
N GLU A 19 -18.40 -6.47 8.79
CA GLU A 19 -17.44 -5.37 8.80
C GLU A 19 -16.99 -5.00 7.38
N ILE A 20 -16.63 -5.99 6.55
CA ILE A 20 -16.27 -5.78 5.14
C ILE A 20 -17.47 -5.25 4.34
N ALA A 21 -18.67 -5.80 4.53
CA ALA A 21 -19.87 -5.32 3.84
C ALA A 21 -20.19 -3.85 4.17
N TRP A 22 -20.10 -3.48 5.44
CA TRP A 22 -20.26 -2.09 5.87
C TRP A 22 -19.18 -1.18 5.30
N LEU A 23 -17.94 -1.65 5.25
CA LEU A 23 -16.82 -0.90 4.68
C LEU A 23 -17.04 -0.63 3.19
N TYR A 24 -17.46 -1.65 2.40
CA TYR A 24 -17.79 -1.44 0.99
C TYR A 24 -19.05 -0.59 0.81
N ALA A 25 -20.06 -0.73 1.66
CA ALA A 25 -21.24 0.13 1.62
C ALA A 25 -20.84 1.61 1.83
N LEU A 26 -19.93 1.88 2.78
CA LEU A 26 -19.38 3.23 3.00
C LEU A 26 -18.59 3.72 1.78
N LEU A 27 -17.68 2.91 1.24
CA LEU A 27 -16.85 3.27 0.08
C LEU A 27 -17.68 3.53 -1.17
N LEU A 28 -18.66 2.67 -1.45
CA LEU A 28 -19.55 2.84 -2.60
C LEU A 28 -20.45 4.08 -2.43
N SER A 29 -20.98 4.29 -1.21
CA SER A 29 -21.75 5.51 -0.91
C SER A 29 -20.90 6.78 -1.09
N PHE A 30 -19.64 6.75 -0.65
CA PHE A 30 -18.71 7.86 -0.85
C PHE A 30 -18.41 8.09 -2.33
N ASN A 31 -18.16 7.03 -3.10
CA ASN A 31 -17.95 7.12 -4.55
C ASN A 31 -19.18 7.73 -5.25
N ILE A 32 -20.38 7.23 -4.93
CA ILE A 32 -21.63 7.76 -5.49
C ILE A 32 -21.79 9.25 -5.13
N ALA A 33 -21.58 9.61 -3.86
CA ALA A 33 -21.67 10.99 -3.41
C ALA A 33 -20.67 11.92 -4.12
N ALA A 34 -19.42 11.48 -4.33
CA ALA A 34 -18.40 12.21 -5.04
C ALA A 34 -18.80 12.47 -6.51
N TRP A 35 -19.34 11.44 -7.19
CA TRP A 35 -19.83 11.58 -8.57
C TRP A 35 -21.09 12.42 -8.68
N VAL A 36 -22.02 12.32 -7.71
CA VAL A 36 -23.21 13.20 -7.65
C VAL A 36 -22.76 14.65 -7.46
N ALA A 37 -21.79 14.92 -6.57
CA ALA A 37 -21.23 16.27 -6.38
C ALA A 37 -20.60 16.79 -7.67
N ALA A 38 -19.81 15.98 -8.38
CA ALA A 38 -19.23 16.33 -9.66
C ALA A 38 -20.29 16.67 -10.71
N PHE A 39 -21.33 15.83 -10.82
CA PHE A 39 -22.42 16.04 -11.76
C PHE A 39 -23.21 17.34 -11.43
N VAL A 40 -23.54 17.57 -10.17
CA VAL A 40 -24.24 18.78 -9.75
C VAL A 40 -23.40 20.03 -10.04
N ALA A 41 -22.08 19.99 -9.77
CA ALA A 41 -21.18 21.10 -9.99
C ALA A 41 -20.95 21.40 -11.48
N PHE A 42 -20.88 20.38 -12.34
CA PHE A 42 -20.31 20.52 -13.69
C PHE A 42 -21.16 19.98 -14.83
N ARG A 43 -22.45 19.61 -14.62
CA ARG A 43 -23.35 19.06 -15.66
C ARG A 43 -23.45 19.93 -16.92
N GLY A 44 -23.26 21.26 -16.79
CA GLY A 44 -23.28 22.20 -17.92
C GLY A 44 -21.90 22.45 -18.56
N TYR A 45 -20.84 21.78 -18.08
CA TYR A 45 -19.46 22.01 -18.49
C TYR A 45 -18.76 20.71 -18.86
N PRO A 46 -18.90 20.22 -20.12
CA PRO A 46 -18.37 18.92 -20.54
C PRO A 46 -16.85 18.76 -20.31
N LEU A 47 -16.07 19.83 -20.51
CA LEU A 47 -14.63 19.83 -20.26
C LEU A 47 -14.29 19.56 -18.79
N LEU A 48 -15.02 20.18 -17.86
CA LEU A 48 -14.83 19.98 -16.43
C LEU A 48 -15.27 18.58 -15.99
N MET A 49 -16.33 18.03 -16.60
CA MET A 49 -16.70 16.62 -16.41
C MET A 49 -15.59 15.67 -16.89
N GLY A 50 -14.92 15.97 -18.00
CA GLY A 50 -13.71 15.25 -18.45
C GLY A 50 -12.59 15.32 -17.41
N SER A 51 -12.37 16.50 -16.81
CA SER A 51 -11.39 16.68 -15.72
C SER A 51 -11.78 15.89 -14.47
N CYS A 52 -13.07 15.75 -14.14
CA CYS A 52 -13.56 14.89 -13.05
C CYS A 52 -13.22 13.40 -13.32
N LEU A 53 -13.44 12.95 -14.55
CA LEU A 53 -13.10 11.58 -14.94
C LEU A 53 -11.59 11.33 -14.85
N LEU A 54 -10.77 12.29 -15.28
CA LEU A 54 -9.31 12.21 -15.14
C LEU A 54 -8.90 12.17 -13.67
N ALA A 55 -9.43 13.04 -12.83
CA ALA A 55 -9.12 13.08 -11.39
C ALA A 55 -9.45 11.74 -10.71
N TYR A 56 -10.62 11.17 -11.00
CA TYR A 56 -11.01 9.85 -10.51
C TYR A 56 -10.07 8.74 -11.02
N SER A 57 -9.75 8.76 -12.32
CA SER A 57 -8.83 7.79 -12.93
C SER A 57 -7.42 7.90 -12.36
N PHE A 58 -6.97 9.11 -12.03
CA PHE A 58 -5.70 9.31 -11.34
C PHE A 58 -5.71 8.68 -9.95
N GLY A 59 -6.81 8.80 -9.19
CA GLY A 59 -6.95 8.12 -7.90
C GLY A 59 -6.91 6.61 -8.00
N LEU A 60 -7.64 6.02 -8.98
CA LEU A 60 -7.60 4.58 -9.25
C LEU A 60 -6.19 4.10 -9.61
N ARG A 61 -5.48 4.86 -10.46
CA ARG A 61 -4.13 4.51 -10.90
C ARG A 61 -3.11 4.67 -9.78
N HIS A 62 -3.21 5.73 -9.00
CA HIS A 62 -2.27 6.02 -7.92
C HIS A 62 -2.28 4.94 -6.83
N ALA A 63 -3.46 4.41 -6.49
CA ALA A 63 -3.57 3.28 -5.57
C ALA A 63 -2.83 2.01 -6.03
N VAL A 64 -2.49 1.90 -7.32
CA VAL A 64 -1.73 0.77 -7.88
C VAL A 64 -0.22 1.10 -7.95
N ASP A 65 0.22 2.24 -7.42
CA ASP A 65 1.65 2.54 -7.35
C ASP A 65 2.38 1.59 -6.40
N ALA A 66 3.62 1.31 -6.71
CA ALA A 66 4.39 0.22 -6.11
C ALA A 66 4.57 0.36 -4.59
N ASP A 67 4.76 1.58 -4.12
CA ASP A 67 4.93 1.94 -2.71
C ASP A 67 3.64 1.72 -1.91
N HIS A 68 2.46 2.06 -2.47
CA HIS A 68 1.15 1.78 -1.87
C HIS A 68 0.96 0.28 -1.64
N ILE A 69 1.12 -0.52 -2.71
CA ILE A 69 0.98 -1.97 -2.64
C ILE A 69 1.96 -2.56 -1.63
N ALA A 70 3.24 -2.15 -1.69
CA ALA A 70 4.26 -2.64 -0.79
C ALA A 70 3.97 -2.28 0.68
N ALA A 71 3.55 -1.04 0.97
CA ALA A 71 3.22 -0.60 2.32
C ALA A 71 1.99 -1.33 2.89
N ILE A 72 0.90 -1.39 2.11
CA ILE A 72 -0.36 -2.03 2.50
C ILE A 72 -0.18 -3.53 2.73
N ASP A 73 0.49 -4.23 1.79
CA ASP A 73 0.78 -5.66 1.91
C ASP A 73 1.56 -5.98 3.18
N ASN A 74 2.69 -5.31 3.37
CA ASN A 74 3.58 -5.57 4.48
C ASN A 74 2.91 -5.34 5.85
N VAL A 75 2.11 -4.28 5.98
CA VAL A 75 1.40 -3.99 7.23
C VAL A 75 0.23 -4.93 7.45
N THR A 76 -0.56 -5.23 6.42
CA THR A 76 -1.66 -6.20 6.51
C THR A 76 -1.14 -7.54 6.99
N ARG A 77 -0.07 -8.04 6.40
CA ARG A 77 0.58 -9.29 6.78
C ARG A 77 1.12 -9.27 8.21
N LYS A 78 1.83 -8.19 8.60
CA LYS A 78 2.35 -8.01 9.96
C LYS A 78 1.24 -8.08 11.01
N LEU A 79 0.15 -7.35 10.82
CA LEU A 79 -0.97 -7.33 11.75
C LEU A 79 -1.66 -8.69 11.83
N MET A 80 -1.76 -9.41 10.71
CA MET A 80 -2.30 -10.78 10.70
C MET A 80 -1.38 -11.79 11.41
N GLN A 81 -0.06 -11.65 11.29
CA GLN A 81 0.91 -12.46 12.03
C GLN A 81 0.80 -12.23 13.55
N SER A 82 0.41 -11.03 13.99
CA SER A 82 0.09 -10.73 15.39
C SER A 82 -1.34 -11.11 15.79
N GLY A 83 -2.02 -11.97 15.03
CA GLY A 83 -3.36 -12.47 15.36
C GLY A 83 -4.50 -11.48 15.12
N GLN A 84 -4.24 -10.31 14.55
CA GLN A 84 -5.26 -9.32 14.23
C GLN A 84 -5.94 -9.60 12.89
N ARG A 85 -7.09 -8.95 12.65
CA ARG A 85 -7.82 -9.00 11.38
C ARG A 85 -7.99 -7.57 10.85
N PRO A 86 -6.98 -7.02 10.19
CA PRO A 86 -6.91 -5.61 9.85
C PRO A 86 -7.66 -5.30 8.55
N VAL A 87 -8.98 -5.15 8.59
CA VAL A 87 -9.83 -4.87 7.40
C VAL A 87 -9.70 -3.43 6.88
N THR A 88 -9.14 -2.50 7.65
CA THR A 88 -9.14 -1.06 7.34
C THR A 88 -7.74 -0.51 7.03
N VAL A 89 -6.74 -1.35 6.78
CA VAL A 89 -5.36 -0.92 6.51
C VAL A 89 -5.29 -0.01 5.28
N GLY A 90 -5.82 -0.47 4.14
CA GLY A 90 -5.84 0.31 2.90
C GLY A 90 -6.66 1.59 3.04
N LEU A 91 -7.86 1.53 3.67
CA LEU A 91 -8.66 2.72 3.90
C LEU A 91 -7.91 3.79 4.71
N MET A 92 -7.27 3.40 5.83
CA MET A 92 -6.57 4.36 6.70
C MET A 92 -5.37 4.97 5.97
N PHE A 93 -4.63 4.16 5.20
CA PHE A 93 -3.51 4.65 4.40
C PHE A 93 -3.98 5.67 3.37
N SER A 94 -4.98 5.33 2.55
CA SER A 94 -5.53 6.22 1.53
C SER A 94 -6.11 7.52 2.08
N LEU A 95 -6.81 7.45 3.21
CA LEU A 95 -7.36 8.65 3.85
C LEU A 95 -6.24 9.58 4.34
N GLY A 96 -5.18 9.01 4.93
CA GLY A 96 -4.01 9.80 5.34
C GLY A 96 -3.35 10.48 4.14
N HIS A 97 -3.08 9.72 3.09
CA HIS A 97 -2.48 10.18 1.85
C HIS A 97 -3.34 11.28 1.18
N SER A 98 -4.62 11.00 0.97
CA SER A 98 -5.54 11.96 0.35
C SER A 98 -5.72 13.25 1.15
N THR A 99 -5.51 13.22 2.47
CA THR A 99 -5.58 14.43 3.31
C THR A 99 -4.55 15.46 2.85
N ILE A 100 -3.32 15.04 2.52
CA ILE A 100 -2.30 15.94 1.98
C ILE A 100 -2.72 16.51 0.62
N VAL A 101 -3.26 15.67 -0.25
CA VAL A 101 -3.72 16.08 -1.59
C VAL A 101 -4.84 17.12 -1.49
N VAL A 102 -5.79 16.92 -0.58
CA VAL A 102 -6.88 17.90 -0.31
C VAL A 102 -6.31 19.19 0.26
N LEU A 103 -5.41 19.13 1.25
CA LEU A 103 -4.79 20.30 1.85
C LEU A 103 -3.97 21.10 0.83
N ALA A 104 -3.22 20.43 -0.04
CA ALA A 104 -2.47 21.07 -1.11
C ALA A 104 -3.41 21.76 -2.12
N THR A 105 -4.53 21.12 -2.47
CA THR A 105 -5.55 21.71 -3.34
C THR A 105 -6.18 22.96 -2.70
N ILE A 106 -6.50 22.92 -1.40
CA ILE A 106 -7.00 24.10 -0.67
C ILE A 106 -5.97 25.23 -0.69
N GLY A 107 -4.69 24.90 -0.45
CA GLY A 107 -3.60 25.87 -0.52
C GLY A 107 -3.49 26.55 -1.91
N ILE A 108 -3.57 25.76 -2.98
CA ILE A 108 -3.58 26.26 -4.36
C ILE A 108 -4.79 27.16 -4.62
N ALA A 109 -5.99 26.70 -4.23
CA ALA A 109 -7.23 27.47 -4.46
C ALA A 109 -7.26 28.79 -3.68
N ALA A 110 -6.72 28.79 -2.45
CA ALA A 110 -6.67 30.01 -1.61
C ALA A 110 -5.63 31.04 -2.11
N THR A 111 -4.62 30.60 -2.86
CA THR A 111 -3.44 31.42 -3.16
C THR A 111 -3.11 31.51 -4.65
N ALA A 112 -4.05 31.18 -5.50
CA ALA A 112 -3.89 31.01 -6.96
C ALA A 112 -3.15 32.13 -7.71
N MET A 113 -3.04 33.32 -7.17
CA MET A 113 -2.31 34.44 -7.78
C MET A 113 -1.01 34.85 -7.08
N ALA A 114 -0.79 34.49 -5.82
CA ALA A 114 0.33 35.05 -5.03
C ALA A 114 1.49 34.04 -4.81
N LEU A 115 1.28 32.74 -4.99
CA LEU A 115 2.19 31.71 -4.48
C LEU A 115 2.80 30.74 -5.51
N GLN A 116 2.68 30.96 -6.81
CA GLN A 116 3.26 30.03 -7.80
C GLN A 116 4.78 29.79 -7.57
N SER A 117 5.52 30.83 -7.16
CA SER A 117 6.96 30.72 -6.86
C SER A 117 7.26 30.06 -5.51
N GLN A 118 6.39 30.20 -4.51
CA GLN A 118 6.56 29.59 -3.19
C GLN A 118 6.05 28.14 -3.15
N MET A 119 5.06 27.80 -3.97
CA MET A 119 4.57 26.43 -4.14
C MET A 119 5.65 25.49 -4.69
N SER A 120 6.58 25.97 -5.53
CA SER A 120 7.69 25.15 -6.02
C SER A 120 8.61 24.70 -4.89
N GLY A 121 8.97 25.59 -3.96
CA GLY A 121 9.80 25.27 -2.81
C GLY A 121 9.12 24.32 -1.81
N LEU A 122 7.82 24.54 -1.51
CA LEU A 122 7.05 23.61 -0.67
C LEU A 122 6.92 22.22 -1.29
N LYS A 123 6.73 22.17 -2.61
CA LYS A 123 6.65 20.92 -3.37
C LYS A 123 7.98 20.16 -3.36
N GLU A 124 9.09 20.87 -3.51
CA GLU A 124 10.43 20.27 -3.46
C GLU A 124 10.74 19.70 -2.06
N ILE A 125 10.45 20.45 -1.00
CA ILE A 125 10.65 19.99 0.39
C ILE A 125 9.70 18.84 0.73
N GLY A 126 8.42 18.95 0.36
CA GLY A 126 7.43 17.91 0.57
C GLY A 126 7.79 16.63 -0.16
N GLY A 127 8.19 16.73 -1.43
CA GLY A 127 8.69 15.61 -2.23
C GLY A 127 9.87 14.92 -1.57
N LEU A 128 10.86 15.69 -1.11
CA LEU A 128 12.01 15.15 -0.40
C LEU A 128 11.60 14.38 0.87
N ILE A 129 10.74 14.98 1.70
CA ILE A 129 10.29 14.34 2.95
C ILE A 129 9.49 13.08 2.65
N GLY A 130 8.53 13.12 1.72
CA GLY A 130 7.70 11.98 1.37
C GLY A 130 8.52 10.81 0.86
N THR A 131 9.40 11.05 -0.12
CA THR A 131 10.27 10.01 -0.68
C THR A 131 11.24 9.44 0.36
N LEU A 132 11.82 10.27 1.24
CA LEU A 132 12.67 9.79 2.33
C LEU A 132 11.88 8.92 3.33
N VAL A 133 10.64 9.31 3.68
CA VAL A 133 9.78 8.53 4.59
C VAL A 133 9.39 7.22 3.95
N SER A 134 8.94 7.22 2.70
CA SER A 134 8.60 6.01 1.93
C SER A 134 9.80 5.06 1.83
N THR A 135 10.91 5.52 1.31
CA THR A 135 12.16 4.76 1.18
C THR A 135 12.60 4.16 2.51
N PHE A 136 12.66 4.99 3.57
CA PHE A 136 13.05 4.53 4.91
C PHE A 136 12.08 3.48 5.46
N PHE A 137 10.77 3.69 5.32
CA PHE A 137 9.76 2.75 5.77
C PHE A 137 9.88 1.42 5.03
N LEU A 138 10.01 1.43 3.71
CA LEU A 138 10.13 0.21 2.91
C LEU A 138 11.39 -0.59 3.27
N PHE A 139 12.56 0.06 3.44
CA PHE A 139 13.76 -0.63 3.88
C PHE A 139 13.65 -1.16 5.32
N ALA A 140 13.08 -0.38 6.24
CA ALA A 140 12.87 -0.81 7.61
C ALA A 140 11.97 -2.06 7.65
N ILE A 141 10.83 -2.05 6.94
CA ILE A 141 9.91 -3.19 6.92
C ILE A 141 10.50 -4.39 6.17
N ALA A 142 11.30 -4.18 5.12
CA ALA A 142 12.03 -5.25 4.43
C ALA A 142 13.02 -5.94 5.37
N LEU A 143 13.79 -5.18 6.14
CA LEU A 143 14.74 -5.71 7.12
C LEU A 143 14.02 -6.52 8.21
N LEU A 144 12.90 -6.01 8.71
CA LEU A 144 12.10 -6.68 9.71
C LEU A 144 11.52 -8.00 9.17
N ASN A 145 10.98 -7.97 7.96
CA ASN A 145 10.50 -9.17 7.28
C ASN A 145 11.61 -10.20 7.03
N LEU A 146 12.84 -9.75 6.78
CA LEU A 146 14.00 -10.63 6.65
C LEU A 146 14.33 -11.36 7.97
N ILE A 147 14.19 -10.68 9.12
CA ILE A 147 14.35 -11.29 10.44
C ILE A 147 13.27 -12.35 10.66
N VAL A 148 12.01 -12.02 10.38
CA VAL A 148 10.87 -12.96 10.47
C VAL A 148 11.10 -14.13 9.52
N LEU A 149 11.49 -13.90 8.27
CA LEU A 149 11.77 -14.93 7.28
C LEU A 149 12.81 -15.94 7.78
N ARG A 150 13.91 -15.46 8.36
CA ARG A 150 14.95 -16.34 8.95
C ARG A 150 14.39 -17.22 10.08
N SER A 151 13.49 -16.71 10.90
CA SER A 151 12.84 -17.47 11.97
C SER A 151 11.88 -18.50 11.44
N VAL A 152 11.02 -18.12 10.49
CA VAL A 152 10.07 -19.03 9.85
C VAL A 152 10.78 -20.14 9.08
N LEU A 153 11.90 -19.84 8.39
CA LEU A 153 12.74 -20.84 7.72
C LEU A 153 13.31 -21.86 8.71
N ARG A 154 13.79 -21.41 9.89
CA ARG A 154 14.28 -22.31 10.94
C ARG A 154 13.17 -23.18 11.51
N ALA A 155 12.00 -22.61 11.79
CA ALA A 155 10.84 -23.36 12.24
C ALA A 155 10.41 -24.41 11.21
N PHE A 156 10.36 -24.07 9.94
CA PHE A 156 10.06 -25.01 8.85
C PHE A 156 11.07 -26.13 8.76
N GLN A 157 12.38 -25.83 8.90
CA GLN A 157 13.43 -26.85 8.88
C GLN A 157 13.33 -27.81 10.09
N ARG A 158 12.96 -27.30 11.29
CA ARG A 158 12.71 -28.13 12.49
C ARG A 158 11.55 -29.09 12.26
N VAL A 159 10.41 -28.57 11.80
CA VAL A 159 9.23 -29.41 11.50
C VAL A 159 9.55 -30.47 10.43
N ARG A 160 10.33 -30.12 9.41
CA ARG A 160 10.75 -31.06 8.38
C ARG A 160 11.67 -32.18 8.92
N ARG A 161 12.34 -31.95 10.06
CA ARG A 161 13.15 -32.96 10.79
C ARG A 161 12.33 -33.80 11.77
N GLY A 162 11.01 -33.62 11.84
CA GLY A 162 10.12 -34.32 12.75
C GLY A 162 10.01 -33.70 14.16
N GLU A 163 10.54 -32.49 14.35
CA GLU A 163 10.37 -31.79 15.62
C GLU A 163 8.95 -31.17 15.71
N PRO A 164 8.35 -31.14 16.93
CA PRO A 164 7.01 -30.56 17.08
C PRO A 164 6.99 -29.07 16.70
N TYR A 165 5.91 -28.65 16.06
CA TYR A 165 5.68 -27.23 15.75
C TYR A 165 5.38 -26.45 17.02
N VAL A 166 6.18 -25.44 17.32
CA VAL A 166 5.92 -24.45 18.39
C VAL A 166 5.62 -23.13 17.70
N ASP A 167 4.42 -22.59 17.96
CA ASP A 167 4.03 -21.24 17.46
C ASP A 167 4.80 -20.20 18.30
N GLU A 168 5.98 -19.81 17.83
CA GLU A 168 6.79 -18.78 18.47
C GLU A 168 6.11 -17.43 18.21
N ASP A 169 5.69 -16.74 19.26
CA ASP A 169 5.11 -15.42 19.17
C ASP A 169 6.12 -14.42 18.56
N LEU A 170 5.67 -13.60 17.60
CA LEU A 170 6.55 -12.65 16.89
C LEU A 170 7.29 -11.72 17.88
N ASP A 171 6.65 -11.37 19.00
CA ASP A 171 7.25 -10.58 20.07
C ASP A 171 8.38 -11.34 20.80
N MET A 172 8.28 -12.67 20.99
CA MET A 172 9.36 -13.52 21.49
C MET A 172 10.53 -13.59 20.52
N LEU A 173 10.26 -13.73 19.22
CA LEU A 173 11.30 -13.79 18.20
C LEU A 173 12.13 -12.51 18.12
N LEU A 174 11.50 -11.37 18.44
CA LEU A 174 12.15 -10.05 18.48
C LEU A 174 12.80 -9.74 19.83
N ALA A 175 12.36 -10.39 20.92
CA ALA A 175 12.89 -10.15 22.25
C ALA A 175 14.29 -10.72 22.45
N ASP A 176 14.60 -11.85 21.82
CA ASP A 176 15.79 -12.67 22.14
C ASP A 176 17.00 -12.46 21.21
N ARG A 177 16.95 -11.64 20.16
CA ARG A 177 17.97 -11.71 19.10
C ARG A 177 18.55 -10.38 18.68
N GLY A 178 19.66 -9.99 19.37
CA GLY A 178 20.69 -9.13 18.79
C GLY A 178 20.41 -7.63 18.78
N LEU A 179 21.45 -6.87 18.50
CA LEU A 179 21.47 -5.40 18.48
C LEU A 179 20.44 -4.82 17.49
N LEU A 180 20.31 -5.44 16.31
CA LEU A 180 19.36 -5.02 15.26
C LEU A 180 17.90 -5.14 15.72
N ALA A 181 17.52 -6.26 16.34
CA ALA A 181 16.17 -6.43 16.88
C ALA A 181 15.83 -5.37 17.93
N ARG A 182 16.82 -4.99 18.76
CA ARG A 182 16.65 -3.97 19.79
C ARG A 182 16.48 -2.55 19.21
N ILE A 183 17.19 -2.23 18.13
CA ILE A 183 17.11 -0.92 17.44
C ILE A 183 15.78 -0.79 16.69
N PHE A 184 15.31 -1.87 16.02
CA PHE A 184 14.09 -1.83 15.21
C PHE A 184 12.80 -2.16 15.97
N ARG A 185 12.89 -2.64 17.22
CA ARG A 185 11.75 -2.90 18.12
C ARG A 185 10.80 -1.71 18.26
N PRO A 186 11.26 -0.45 18.41
CA PRO A 186 10.38 0.72 18.41
C PRO A 186 9.61 0.90 17.11
N LEU A 187 10.25 0.67 15.95
CA LEU A 187 9.59 0.75 14.63
C LEU A 187 8.48 -0.29 14.48
N PHE A 188 8.70 -1.52 14.98
CA PHE A 188 7.65 -2.55 15.02
C PHE A 188 6.45 -2.13 15.86
N ARG A 189 6.68 -1.41 16.96
CA ARG A 189 5.62 -0.91 17.82
C ARG A 189 4.87 0.27 17.23
N LEU A 190 5.41 0.98 16.22
CA LEU A 190 4.75 2.13 15.62
C LEU A 190 3.45 1.74 14.89
N ILE A 191 3.42 0.58 14.22
CA ILE A 191 2.24 0.13 13.48
C ILE A 191 1.72 -1.17 14.11
N CYS A 192 0.87 -1.02 15.14
CA CYS A 192 0.25 -2.13 15.85
C CYS A 192 -1.27 -2.23 15.61
N LYS A 193 -1.85 -1.27 14.91
CA LYS A 193 -3.29 -1.20 14.59
C LYS A 193 -3.50 -0.60 13.21
N SER A 194 -4.61 -0.93 12.56
CA SER A 194 -4.91 -0.42 11.22
C SER A 194 -4.91 1.11 11.13
N TRP A 195 -5.39 1.81 12.16
CA TRP A 195 -5.45 3.27 12.13
C TRP A 195 -4.08 3.97 12.15
N HIS A 196 -3.01 3.27 12.54
CA HIS A 196 -1.64 3.80 12.44
C HIS A 196 -1.19 3.98 10.99
N MET A 197 -1.94 3.41 10.03
CA MET A 197 -1.71 3.63 8.61
C MET A 197 -2.11 5.03 8.14
N TYR A 198 -3.00 5.72 8.87
CA TYR A 198 -3.38 7.11 8.54
C TYR A 198 -2.18 8.08 8.62
N PRO A 199 -1.47 8.20 9.76
CA PRO A 199 -0.29 9.06 9.82
C PRO A 199 0.82 8.60 8.85
N LEU A 200 0.95 7.31 8.58
CA LEU A 200 1.91 6.82 7.59
C LEU A 200 1.52 7.27 6.18
N GLY A 201 0.27 7.06 5.76
CA GLY A 201 -0.24 7.52 4.48
C GLY A 201 -0.14 9.04 4.31
N PHE A 202 -0.41 9.80 5.39
CA PHE A 202 -0.20 11.24 5.42
C PHE A 202 1.25 11.63 5.09
N LEU A 203 2.23 10.93 5.68
CA LEU A 203 3.65 11.18 5.41
C LEU A 203 4.05 10.78 3.98
N PHE A 204 3.50 9.68 3.44
CA PHE A 204 3.69 9.29 2.04
C PHE A 204 3.13 10.35 1.09
N GLY A 205 1.94 10.89 1.37
CA GLY A 205 1.31 11.93 0.56
C GLY A 205 2.08 13.25 0.48
N LEU A 206 3.08 13.48 1.33
CA LEU A 206 3.98 14.64 1.21
C LEU A 206 4.88 14.56 -0.03
N GLY A 207 5.01 13.38 -0.64
CA GLY A 207 5.89 13.14 -1.78
C GLY A 207 5.58 14.02 -2.99
N PHE A 208 4.34 14.14 -3.39
CA PHE A 208 3.89 14.82 -4.63
C PHE A 208 4.76 14.51 -5.85
N ASP A 209 5.32 13.31 -5.89
CA ASP A 209 6.32 12.90 -6.87
C ASP A 209 5.71 12.15 -8.07
N THR A 210 4.41 11.81 -7.98
CA THR A 210 3.73 11.09 -9.05
C THR A 210 3.06 12.01 -10.06
N ALA A 211 3.06 11.60 -11.34
CA ALA A 211 2.39 12.32 -12.41
C ALA A 211 0.89 12.48 -12.16
N THR A 212 0.27 11.56 -11.43
CA THR A 212 -1.15 11.58 -11.09
C THR A 212 -1.50 12.69 -10.10
N GLU A 213 -0.70 12.86 -9.05
CA GLU A 213 -0.87 13.94 -8.07
C GLU A 213 -0.58 15.30 -8.70
N VAL A 214 0.53 15.40 -9.44
CA VAL A 214 0.89 16.63 -10.16
C VAL A 214 -0.19 17.00 -11.16
N GLY A 215 -0.74 16.04 -11.90
CA GLY A 215 -1.83 16.24 -12.83
C GLY A 215 -3.11 16.73 -12.14
N LEU A 216 -3.46 16.14 -11.00
CA LEU A 216 -4.60 16.56 -10.19
C LEU A 216 -4.45 18.00 -9.67
N LEU A 217 -3.27 18.33 -9.12
CA LEU A 217 -2.97 19.70 -8.66
C LEU A 217 -2.97 20.70 -9.82
N GLY A 218 -2.52 20.28 -11.01
CA GLY A 218 -2.60 21.08 -12.24
C GLY A 218 -4.04 21.38 -12.65
N ILE A 219 -4.95 20.39 -12.63
CA ILE A 219 -6.38 20.60 -12.88
C ILE A 219 -6.97 21.60 -11.85
N SER A 220 -6.63 21.41 -10.58
CA SER A 220 -7.11 22.28 -9.50
C SER A 220 -6.59 23.72 -9.62
N ALA A 221 -5.32 23.89 -9.99
CA ALA A 221 -4.70 25.19 -10.24
C ALA A 221 -5.33 25.91 -11.44
N ALA A 222 -5.59 25.18 -12.54
CA ALA A 222 -6.27 25.73 -13.71
C ALA A 222 -7.69 26.20 -13.38
N GLY A 223 -8.45 25.44 -12.59
CA GLY A 223 -9.75 25.81 -12.09
C GLY A 223 -9.70 27.10 -11.23
N ALA A 224 -8.72 27.17 -10.31
CA ALA A 224 -8.51 28.35 -9.47
C ALA A 224 -8.14 29.60 -10.30
N ALA A 225 -7.27 29.46 -11.30
CA ALA A 225 -6.92 30.55 -12.22
C ALA A 225 -8.10 31.07 -13.06
N GLN A 226 -9.10 30.21 -13.32
CA GLN A 226 -10.35 30.58 -14.00
C GLN A 226 -11.41 31.15 -13.06
N GLY A 227 -11.09 31.38 -11.79
CA GLY A 227 -12.01 31.98 -10.81
C GLY A 227 -13.08 30.97 -10.31
N MET A 228 -12.88 29.69 -10.43
CA MET A 228 -13.81 28.69 -9.86
C MET A 228 -13.86 28.80 -8.34
N SER A 229 -15.06 28.54 -7.79
CA SER A 229 -15.20 28.47 -6.34
C SER A 229 -14.37 27.34 -5.74
N ILE A 230 -13.86 27.54 -4.51
CA ILE A 230 -13.09 26.50 -3.80
C ILE A 230 -13.86 25.19 -3.68
N TRP A 231 -15.17 25.26 -3.48
CA TRP A 231 -16.04 24.06 -3.38
C TRP A 231 -16.08 23.27 -4.68
N SER A 232 -16.09 23.97 -5.83
CA SER A 232 -16.02 23.32 -7.13
C SER A 232 -14.65 22.69 -7.38
N ILE A 233 -13.58 23.36 -6.97
CA ILE A 233 -12.20 22.83 -7.11
C ILE A 233 -12.00 21.58 -6.24
N LEU A 234 -12.56 21.55 -5.04
CA LEU A 234 -12.45 20.40 -4.13
C LEU A 234 -13.13 19.12 -4.65
N VAL A 235 -13.99 19.21 -5.64
CA VAL A 235 -14.57 18.02 -6.29
C VAL A 235 -13.48 17.13 -6.89
N PHE A 236 -12.41 17.68 -7.46
CA PHE A 236 -11.34 16.92 -8.08
C PHE A 236 -10.57 16.03 -7.08
N PRO A 237 -10.01 16.57 -5.97
CA PRO A 237 -9.32 15.73 -4.99
C PRO A 237 -10.28 14.79 -4.23
N VAL A 238 -11.57 15.11 -4.10
CA VAL A 238 -12.56 14.18 -3.53
C VAL A 238 -12.79 13.00 -4.45
N LEU A 239 -12.86 13.19 -5.76
CA LEU A 239 -12.95 12.11 -6.74
C LEU A 239 -11.67 11.25 -6.74
N PHE A 240 -10.50 11.87 -6.70
CA PHE A 240 -9.22 11.18 -6.55
C PHE A 240 -9.22 10.30 -5.30
N MET A 241 -9.58 10.86 -4.14
CA MET A 241 -9.69 10.15 -2.87
C MET A 241 -10.69 8.98 -2.96
N ALA A 242 -11.84 9.17 -3.65
CA ALA A 242 -12.84 8.13 -3.80
C ALA A 242 -12.32 6.93 -4.61
N GLY A 243 -11.61 7.19 -5.71
CA GLY A 243 -10.95 6.15 -6.50
C GLY A 243 -9.86 5.43 -5.73
N MET A 244 -8.97 6.17 -5.08
CA MET A 244 -7.83 5.64 -4.35
C MET A 244 -8.28 4.79 -3.14
N THR A 245 -9.19 5.29 -2.32
CA THR A 245 -9.70 4.55 -1.15
C THR A 245 -10.38 3.25 -1.54
N LEU A 246 -11.07 3.20 -2.68
CA LEU A 246 -11.73 1.99 -3.17
C LEU A 246 -10.70 0.91 -3.53
N ILE A 247 -9.65 1.26 -4.26
CA ILE A 247 -8.63 0.31 -4.73
C ILE A 247 -7.73 -0.16 -3.57
N ASP A 248 -7.16 0.76 -2.78
CA ASP A 248 -6.28 0.41 -1.65
C ASP A 248 -7.00 -0.45 -0.61
N THR A 249 -8.28 -0.16 -0.33
CA THR A 249 -9.08 -0.98 0.58
C THR A 249 -9.33 -2.36 -0.01
N THR A 250 -9.62 -2.44 -1.31
CA THR A 250 -9.82 -3.71 -2.00
C THR A 250 -8.55 -4.55 -1.98
N ASP A 251 -7.38 -3.94 -2.24
CA ASP A 251 -6.08 -4.60 -2.16
C ASP A 251 -5.84 -5.19 -0.76
N SER A 252 -6.00 -4.39 0.29
CA SER A 252 -5.82 -4.87 1.68
C SER A 252 -6.78 -6.01 2.06
N ILE A 253 -8.03 -6.01 1.57
CA ILE A 253 -9.01 -7.08 1.80
C ILE A 253 -8.65 -8.34 1.02
N LEU A 254 -8.19 -8.22 -0.21
CA LEU A 254 -7.70 -9.35 -1.00
C LEU A 254 -6.50 -10.02 -0.31
N MET A 255 -5.54 -9.22 0.17
CA MET A 255 -4.40 -9.70 0.94
C MET A 255 -4.84 -10.38 2.24
N LEU A 256 -5.79 -9.79 2.97
CA LEU A 256 -6.38 -10.39 4.18
C LEU A 256 -6.98 -11.77 3.88
N GLY A 257 -7.68 -11.92 2.76
CA GLY A 257 -8.25 -13.20 2.32
C GLY A 257 -7.18 -14.23 1.94
N ALA A 258 -6.19 -13.82 1.16
CA ALA A 258 -5.08 -14.66 0.73
C ALA A 258 -4.28 -15.20 1.92
N TYR A 259 -3.90 -14.31 2.85
CA TYR A 259 -3.18 -14.71 4.07
C TYR A 259 -4.05 -15.51 5.03
N GLY A 260 -5.33 -15.17 5.17
CA GLY A 260 -6.28 -15.92 5.99
C GLY A 260 -6.40 -17.38 5.55
N TRP A 261 -6.43 -17.64 4.25
CA TRP A 261 -6.41 -19.01 3.72
C TRP A 261 -5.07 -19.70 3.97
N ALA A 262 -3.95 -18.99 3.79
CA ALA A 262 -2.61 -19.56 3.96
C ALA A 262 -2.34 -20.02 5.41
N PHE A 263 -2.90 -19.33 6.41
CA PHE A 263 -2.57 -19.53 7.83
C PHE A 263 -3.44 -20.55 8.58
N VAL A 264 -4.31 -21.32 7.89
CA VAL A 264 -5.23 -22.26 8.56
C VAL A 264 -4.52 -23.48 9.14
N LYS A 265 -3.48 -24.02 8.45
CA LYS A 265 -2.74 -25.22 8.90
C LYS A 265 -1.28 -24.87 9.24
N PRO A 266 -0.65 -25.47 10.30
CA PRO A 266 0.69 -25.08 10.74
C PRO A 266 1.76 -25.18 9.65
N VAL A 267 1.89 -26.31 8.97
CA VAL A 267 2.89 -26.51 7.92
C VAL A 267 2.60 -25.61 6.72
N ARG A 268 1.33 -25.49 6.35
CA ARG A 268 0.88 -24.58 5.29
C ARG A 268 1.19 -23.14 5.67
N LYS A 269 0.88 -22.71 6.92
CA LYS A 269 1.21 -21.39 7.47
C LYS A 269 2.71 -21.09 7.32
N LEU A 270 3.59 -22.01 7.70
CA LEU A 270 5.04 -21.84 7.59
C LEU A 270 5.48 -21.69 6.13
N TYR A 271 5.05 -22.61 5.26
CA TYR A 271 5.45 -22.64 3.85
C TYR A 271 5.01 -21.36 3.10
N TYR A 272 3.73 -21.00 3.23
CA TYR A 272 3.21 -19.78 2.60
C TYR A 272 3.82 -18.53 3.19
N ASN A 273 4.04 -18.49 4.50
CA ASN A 273 4.71 -17.36 5.14
C ASN A 273 6.14 -17.17 4.62
N ILE A 274 6.89 -18.24 4.38
CA ILE A 274 8.21 -18.17 3.74
C ILE A 274 8.08 -17.56 2.34
N THR A 275 7.22 -18.11 1.49
CA THR A 275 7.10 -17.68 0.09
C THR A 275 6.69 -16.22 -0.01
N ILE A 276 5.60 -15.86 0.68
CA ILE A 276 5.04 -14.50 0.61
C ILE A 276 5.99 -13.50 1.28
N THR A 277 6.59 -13.83 2.44
CA THR A 277 7.55 -12.94 3.10
C THR A 277 8.77 -12.70 2.22
N THR A 278 9.25 -13.72 1.49
CA THR A 278 10.36 -13.57 0.55
C THR A 278 9.99 -12.60 -0.57
N ILE A 279 8.82 -12.78 -1.19
CA ILE A 279 8.33 -11.87 -2.24
C ILE A 279 8.21 -10.44 -1.70
N SER A 280 7.58 -10.25 -0.53
CA SER A 280 7.42 -8.92 0.08
C SER A 280 8.75 -8.25 0.42
N VAL A 281 9.76 -8.99 0.88
CA VAL A 281 11.11 -8.46 1.12
C VAL A 281 11.73 -7.99 -0.19
N LEU A 282 11.66 -8.82 -1.25
CA LEU A 282 12.22 -8.46 -2.55
C LEU A 282 11.52 -7.23 -3.15
N VAL A 283 10.19 -7.20 -3.08
CA VAL A 283 9.39 -6.06 -3.55
C VAL A 283 9.73 -4.80 -2.78
N ALA A 284 9.75 -4.84 -1.44
CA ALA A 284 10.05 -3.65 -0.63
C ALA A 284 11.48 -3.15 -0.84
N LEU A 285 12.47 -4.04 -1.01
CA LEU A 285 13.85 -3.66 -1.34
C LEU A 285 13.95 -3.07 -2.76
N PHE A 286 13.21 -3.63 -3.70
CA PHE A 286 13.21 -3.14 -5.09
C PHE A 286 12.57 -1.76 -5.17
N VAL A 287 11.36 -1.59 -4.62
CA VAL A 287 10.62 -0.32 -4.64
C VAL A 287 11.37 0.76 -3.89
N GLY A 288 11.74 0.52 -2.63
CA GLY A 288 12.52 1.47 -1.82
C GLY A 288 13.89 1.75 -2.45
N GLY A 289 14.50 0.78 -3.14
CA GLY A 289 15.74 0.96 -3.89
C GLY A 289 15.56 1.91 -5.08
N VAL A 290 14.51 1.73 -5.88
CA VAL A 290 14.21 2.61 -7.03
C VAL A 290 13.93 4.03 -6.56
N GLU A 291 13.09 4.21 -5.52
CA GLU A 291 12.80 5.53 -4.92
C GLU A 291 14.07 6.20 -4.38
N GLY A 292 14.83 5.49 -3.53
CA GLY A 292 16.04 6.05 -2.90
C GLY A 292 17.13 6.40 -3.92
N LEU A 293 17.35 5.55 -4.92
CA LEU A 293 18.29 5.82 -6.00
C LEU A 293 17.80 6.95 -6.90
N GLY A 294 16.50 7.04 -7.18
CA GLY A 294 15.90 8.14 -7.94
C GLY A 294 16.10 9.49 -7.23
N LEU A 295 15.82 9.53 -5.91
CA LEU A 295 16.07 10.71 -5.09
C LEU A 295 17.56 11.11 -5.10
N LEU A 296 18.45 10.14 -4.95
CA LEU A 296 19.90 10.37 -4.97
C LEU A 296 20.35 10.92 -6.34
N ALA A 297 19.88 10.32 -7.44
CA ALA A 297 20.17 10.77 -8.78
C ALA A 297 19.74 12.21 -9.02
N GLY A 298 18.52 12.56 -8.58
CA GLY A 298 17.99 13.93 -8.72
C GLY A 298 18.76 14.95 -7.90
N LYS A 299 19.07 14.66 -6.62
CA LYS A 299 19.78 15.61 -5.73
C LYS A 299 21.27 15.78 -6.07
N LEU A 300 21.93 14.74 -6.57
CA LEU A 300 23.36 14.78 -6.94
C LEU A 300 23.57 15.00 -8.45
N HIS A 301 22.50 15.21 -9.22
CA HIS A 301 22.54 15.40 -10.68
C HIS A 301 23.32 14.29 -11.40
N LEU A 302 23.12 13.03 -10.96
CA LEU A 302 23.85 11.89 -11.51
C LEU A 302 23.32 11.55 -12.91
N SER A 303 24.23 11.25 -13.84
CA SER A 303 23.93 10.97 -15.25
C SER A 303 24.62 9.69 -15.72
N GLY A 304 24.09 9.07 -16.79
CA GLY A 304 24.59 7.83 -17.37
C GLY A 304 23.50 6.76 -17.47
N GLY A 305 23.76 5.68 -18.20
CA GLY A 305 22.76 4.67 -18.54
C GLY A 305 22.09 4.02 -17.33
N PHE A 306 22.83 3.76 -16.24
CA PHE A 306 22.25 3.24 -15.00
C PHE A 306 21.23 4.21 -14.38
N TRP A 307 21.59 5.48 -14.25
CA TRP A 307 20.73 6.50 -13.64
C TRP A 307 19.52 6.83 -14.51
N GLN A 308 19.67 6.77 -15.84
CA GLN A 308 18.55 6.88 -16.77
C GLN A 308 17.56 5.71 -16.61
N ALA A 309 18.06 4.47 -16.44
CA ALA A 309 17.21 3.32 -16.16
C ALA A 309 16.46 3.47 -14.82
N VAL A 310 17.12 3.93 -13.75
CA VAL A 310 16.49 4.22 -12.46
C VAL A 310 15.41 5.29 -12.60
N GLY A 311 15.70 6.38 -13.33
CA GLY A 311 14.71 7.43 -13.62
C GLY A 311 13.51 6.89 -14.39
N SER A 312 13.73 6.09 -15.43
CA SER A 312 12.65 5.47 -16.21
C SER A 312 11.79 4.53 -15.35
N LEU A 313 12.36 3.79 -14.41
CA LEU A 313 11.61 2.98 -13.45
C LEU A 313 10.76 3.86 -12.53
N ASN A 314 11.34 4.94 -12.01
CA ASN A 314 10.66 5.88 -11.13
C ASN A 314 9.48 6.57 -11.85
N ASP A 315 9.67 6.97 -13.10
CA ASP A 315 8.62 7.58 -13.93
C ASP A 315 7.47 6.59 -14.26
N ASN A 316 7.72 5.28 -14.12
CA ASN A 316 6.76 4.22 -14.45
C ASN A 316 6.28 3.43 -13.22
N PHE A 317 6.21 4.05 -12.03
CA PHE A 317 5.81 3.40 -10.78
C PHE A 317 4.46 2.68 -10.86
N GLY A 318 3.46 3.23 -11.57
CA GLY A 318 2.20 2.56 -11.78
C GLY A 318 2.32 1.26 -12.57
N MET A 319 3.19 1.21 -13.59
CA MET A 319 3.45 -0.05 -14.33
C MET A 319 4.17 -1.07 -13.46
N ILE A 320 5.09 -0.62 -12.60
CA ILE A 320 5.75 -1.46 -11.60
C ILE A 320 4.72 -2.02 -10.62
N GLY A 321 3.74 -1.23 -10.17
CA GLY A 321 2.65 -1.68 -9.30
C GLY A 321 1.85 -2.83 -9.91
N TYR A 322 1.44 -2.72 -11.18
CA TYR A 322 0.77 -3.84 -11.88
C TYR A 322 1.65 -5.08 -11.97
N ALA A 323 2.97 -4.91 -12.25
CA ALA A 323 3.91 -6.02 -12.27
C ALA A 323 4.02 -6.70 -10.89
N ILE A 324 4.04 -5.92 -9.80
CA ILE A 324 4.06 -6.43 -8.42
C ILE A 324 2.81 -7.23 -8.10
N ILE A 325 1.62 -6.74 -8.45
CA ILE A 325 0.37 -7.52 -8.32
C ILE A 325 0.50 -8.85 -9.06
N GLY A 326 1.01 -8.82 -10.30
CA GLY A 326 1.28 -10.03 -11.08
C GLY A 326 2.25 -11.00 -10.39
N VAL A 327 3.31 -10.48 -9.78
CA VAL A 327 4.30 -11.28 -9.01
C VAL A 327 3.67 -11.93 -7.78
N PHE A 328 2.85 -11.19 -7.01
CA PHE A 328 2.14 -11.75 -5.85
C PHE A 328 1.14 -12.84 -6.27
N LEU A 329 0.34 -12.60 -7.32
CA LEU A 329 -0.60 -13.60 -7.83
C LEU A 329 0.12 -14.84 -8.37
N ALA A 330 1.16 -14.67 -9.18
CA ALA A 330 1.94 -15.77 -9.72
C ALA A 330 2.66 -16.54 -8.60
N GLY A 331 3.26 -15.82 -7.64
CA GLY A 331 3.92 -16.40 -6.47
C GLY A 331 2.95 -17.23 -5.62
N TRP A 332 1.73 -16.72 -5.42
CA TRP A 332 0.68 -17.46 -4.71
C TRP A 332 0.26 -18.71 -5.47
N LEU A 333 -0.04 -18.63 -6.78
CA LEU A 333 -0.42 -19.77 -7.60
C LEU A 333 0.67 -20.85 -7.66
N LEU A 334 1.92 -20.42 -7.87
CA LEU A 334 3.08 -21.31 -7.88
C LEU A 334 3.27 -21.99 -6.51
N SER A 335 3.11 -21.23 -5.43
CA SER A 335 3.20 -21.74 -4.07
C SER A 335 2.14 -22.81 -3.80
N VAL A 336 0.89 -22.61 -4.25
CA VAL A 336 -0.19 -23.63 -4.16
C VAL A 336 0.20 -24.88 -4.94
N ALA A 337 0.71 -24.72 -6.16
CA ALA A 337 1.10 -25.84 -7.02
C ALA A 337 2.24 -26.66 -6.39
N VAL A 338 3.30 -25.98 -5.92
CA VAL A 338 4.46 -26.64 -5.29
C VAL A 338 4.07 -27.31 -3.97
N TYR A 339 3.24 -26.66 -3.13
CA TYR A 339 2.75 -27.24 -1.88
C TYR A 339 2.02 -28.57 -2.12
N LYS A 340 1.14 -28.62 -3.12
CA LYS A 340 0.42 -29.85 -3.52
C LYS A 340 1.35 -30.89 -4.12
N TRP A 341 2.26 -30.48 -5.02
CA TRP A 341 3.19 -31.39 -5.68
C TRP A 341 4.16 -32.06 -4.70
N MET A 342 4.68 -31.30 -3.73
CA MET A 342 5.59 -31.81 -2.70
C MET A 342 4.88 -32.55 -1.56
N ARG A 343 3.55 -32.70 -1.61
CA ARG A 343 2.71 -33.39 -0.62
C ARG A 343 2.98 -32.95 0.83
N PHE A 344 3.23 -31.66 1.04
CA PHE A 344 3.45 -31.15 2.39
C PHE A 344 2.25 -31.35 3.34
N GLU A 345 1.07 -31.72 2.82
CA GLU A 345 -0.09 -32.11 3.62
C GLU A 345 0.16 -33.40 4.42
N GLU A 346 1.05 -34.28 3.94
CA GLU A 346 1.37 -35.57 4.59
C GLU A 346 2.32 -35.39 5.80
N LEU A 347 3.05 -34.29 5.89
CA LEU A 347 3.90 -33.93 7.03
C LEU A 347 3.11 -33.58 8.31
N GLU A 348 1.79 -33.40 8.22
CA GLU A 348 0.91 -33.01 9.34
C GLU A 348 0.39 -34.24 10.14
N ILE A 349 0.65 -35.48 9.69
CA ILE A 349 0.06 -36.69 10.26
C ILE A 349 0.85 -37.24 11.47
N GLY A 350 1.94 -36.57 11.85
CA GLY A 350 2.83 -36.99 12.94
C GLY A 350 2.65 -36.26 14.28
N SER A 351 1.53 -35.55 14.51
CA SER A 351 1.27 -34.89 15.79
C SER A 351 0.08 -35.46 16.53
#